data_05395917bafce5d4999bedaf72820100
#
_entry.id   05395917bafce5d4999bedaf72820100
#
_cell.length_a   1.000
_cell.length_b   1.000
_cell.length_c   1.000
_cell.angle_alpha   90.00
_cell.angle_beta   90.00
_cell.angle_gamma   90.00
#
_symmetry.space_group_name_H-M   'P 1'
#
loop_
_entity.id
_entity.type
_entity.pdbx_description
1 polymer ?
#
loop_
_entity_poly.entity_id
_entity_poly.type
_entity_poly.pdbx_seq_one_letter_code
_entity_poly.pdbx_strand_id
1 'polypeptide(L)'
;MYKRQPVSRPLPDFADVMGQENVKRALEVAAAGGHNVLLIGSPGSGKSMLARRLPSILPDMTRQESLQTTEVYSVAGMTDPSHPLVTQRPFRSPHHTASPVSLSGGGTVPRPGEISLAHNGILFLDELPEFDKTALETLRQPLEDGVVTITRVSGSLTLPSRFMLVCAMNPCRCGWYGHPSGRCTCSESQVESYMRRISGPLLDRIDMHIEVPSVEYEAMRRKEKPETSAQVRARVNAARDIQKRRFAGTAVSCNAYMTPAMIGEYCLLDQAGERLMKGAFDRLGLTGRSHDRILRMARTIADLDASPDIQAAHLAEAIQYRSSTLLK
;
A
#
# COMPACT_ATOMS: atom_id res chain seq x y z
N MET A 1 -25.53 7.04 -4.40
CA MET A 1 -26.16 5.72 -4.18
C MET A 1 -25.04 4.73 -3.85
N TYR A 2 -24.76 4.46 -2.56
CA TYR A 2 -23.71 3.53 -2.14
C TYR A 2 -24.16 2.10 -2.44
N LYS A 3 -23.38 1.38 -3.25
CA LYS A 3 -23.64 -0.05 -3.45
C LYS A 3 -23.27 -0.80 -2.16
N ARG A 4 -24.22 -1.54 -1.59
CA ARG A 4 -23.97 -2.50 -0.49
C ARG A 4 -22.81 -3.40 -0.88
N GLN A 5 -21.90 -3.72 0.06
CA GLN A 5 -20.91 -4.76 -0.22
C GLN A 5 -21.64 -6.08 -0.47
N PRO A 6 -21.42 -6.74 -1.60
CA PRO A 6 -22.04 -8.03 -1.84
C PRO A 6 -21.41 -9.07 -0.90
N VAL A 7 -22.24 -10.00 -0.43
CA VAL A 7 -21.86 -11.27 0.18
C VAL A 7 -20.65 -11.84 -0.55
N SER A 8 -19.61 -12.23 0.19
CA SER A 8 -18.30 -12.73 -0.23
C SER A 8 -18.20 -13.18 -1.70
N ARG A 9 -17.83 -12.25 -2.58
CA ARG A 9 -17.41 -12.66 -3.93
C ARG A 9 -16.02 -13.32 -3.80
N PRO A 10 -15.79 -14.42 -4.50
CA PRO A 10 -14.45 -15.00 -4.54
C PRO A 10 -13.47 -13.90 -5.00
N LEU A 11 -12.41 -13.70 -4.22
CA LEU A 11 -11.37 -12.73 -4.57
C LEU A 11 -10.61 -13.27 -5.80
N PRO A 12 -10.22 -12.40 -6.74
CA PRO A 12 -9.40 -12.81 -7.87
C PRO A 12 -8.03 -13.29 -7.38
N ASP A 13 -7.52 -14.37 -7.98
CA ASP A 13 -6.30 -15.05 -7.54
C ASP A 13 -5.03 -14.43 -8.17
N PHE A 14 -3.91 -14.45 -7.44
CA PHE A 14 -2.59 -14.08 -7.98
C PHE A 14 -2.13 -15.01 -9.09
N ALA A 15 -2.58 -16.26 -9.09
CA ALA A 15 -2.32 -17.22 -10.17
C ALA A 15 -2.86 -16.77 -11.53
N ASP A 16 -3.85 -15.88 -11.59
CA ASP A 16 -4.33 -15.29 -12.85
C ASP A 16 -3.32 -14.31 -13.48
N VAL A 17 -2.30 -13.88 -12.74
CA VAL A 17 -1.28 -12.93 -13.21
C VAL A 17 -0.09 -13.70 -13.73
N MET A 18 0.12 -13.65 -15.04
CA MET A 18 1.26 -14.30 -15.69
C MET A 18 2.50 -13.39 -15.60
N GLY A 19 3.62 -13.97 -15.20
CA GLY A 19 4.88 -13.24 -15.03
C GLY A 19 4.85 -12.23 -13.87
N GLN A 20 5.71 -11.22 -13.96
CA GLN A 20 5.83 -10.11 -12.99
C GLN A 20 6.18 -10.58 -11.55
N GLU A 21 7.00 -11.60 -11.42
CA GLU A 21 7.33 -12.21 -10.12
C GLU A 21 7.94 -11.20 -9.13
N ASN A 22 8.77 -10.26 -9.63
CA ASN A 22 9.33 -9.19 -8.79
C ASN A 22 8.24 -8.26 -8.21
N VAL A 23 7.17 -7.98 -9.00
CA VAL A 23 6.06 -7.15 -8.54
C VAL A 23 5.20 -7.93 -7.55
N LYS A 24 4.96 -9.23 -7.80
CA LYS A 24 4.24 -10.11 -6.87
C LYS A 24 5.00 -10.19 -5.53
N ARG A 25 6.34 -10.38 -5.56
CA ARG A 25 7.18 -10.38 -4.35
C ARG A 25 7.08 -9.05 -3.60
N ALA A 26 7.15 -7.92 -4.29
CA ALA A 26 6.96 -6.61 -3.65
C ALA A 26 5.59 -6.47 -2.98
N LEU A 27 4.52 -6.95 -3.62
CA LEU A 27 3.17 -6.94 -3.05
C LEU A 27 3.02 -7.91 -1.87
N GLU A 28 3.71 -9.05 -1.87
CA GLU A 28 3.82 -9.95 -0.73
C GLU A 28 4.47 -9.26 0.48
N VAL A 29 5.61 -8.58 0.28
CA VAL A 29 6.28 -7.79 1.32
C VAL A 29 5.35 -6.70 1.85
N ALA A 30 4.68 -5.98 0.95
CA ALA A 30 3.73 -4.94 1.31
C ALA A 30 2.57 -5.49 2.16
N ALA A 31 1.98 -6.64 1.78
CA ALA A 31 0.90 -7.30 2.53
C ALA A 31 1.39 -7.79 3.90
N ALA A 32 2.59 -8.37 3.96
CA ALA A 32 3.19 -8.87 5.20
C ALA A 32 3.51 -7.75 6.20
N GLY A 33 4.01 -6.60 5.74
CA GLY A 33 4.38 -5.48 6.59
C GLY A 33 3.29 -4.42 6.79
N GLY A 34 2.25 -4.40 5.95
CA GLY A 34 1.26 -3.30 5.91
C GLY A 34 1.80 -2.04 5.25
N HIS A 35 2.76 -2.17 4.33
CA HIS A 35 3.44 -1.04 3.69
C HIS A 35 2.59 -0.42 2.57
N ASN A 36 2.65 0.92 2.47
CA ASN A 36 2.02 1.67 1.40
C ASN A 36 2.81 1.52 0.10
N VAL A 37 2.10 1.37 -1.03
CA VAL A 37 2.69 1.03 -2.34
C VAL A 37 2.29 2.02 -3.41
N LEU A 38 3.25 2.42 -4.24
CA LEU A 38 3.03 3.12 -5.51
C LEU A 38 3.50 2.21 -6.66
N LEU A 39 2.56 1.84 -7.53
CA LEU A 39 2.81 1.09 -8.76
C LEU A 39 2.98 2.06 -9.92
N ILE A 40 4.14 2.05 -10.59
CA ILE A 40 4.45 2.92 -11.71
C ILE A 40 4.71 2.05 -12.95
N GLY A 41 4.06 2.35 -14.06
CA GLY A 41 4.29 1.59 -15.30
C GLY A 41 3.45 2.08 -16.46
N SER A 42 3.77 1.63 -17.67
CA SER A 42 3.06 1.99 -18.89
C SER A 42 1.58 1.57 -18.87
N PRO A 43 0.72 2.18 -19.70
CA PRO A 43 -0.64 1.70 -19.89
C PRO A 43 -0.65 0.21 -20.28
N GLY A 44 -1.56 -0.56 -19.67
CA GLY A 44 -1.67 -2.00 -19.93
C GLY A 44 -0.64 -2.88 -19.21
N SER A 45 0.27 -2.34 -18.37
CA SER A 45 1.24 -3.16 -17.61
C SER A 45 0.62 -4.00 -16.48
N GLY A 46 -0.68 -3.89 -16.22
CA GLY A 46 -1.36 -4.73 -15.23
C GLY A 46 -1.44 -4.16 -13.81
N LYS A 47 -1.07 -2.90 -13.57
CA LYS A 47 -1.08 -2.24 -12.23
C LYS A 47 -2.39 -2.40 -11.48
N SER A 48 -3.50 -2.00 -12.10
CA SER A 48 -4.84 -2.08 -11.48
C SER A 48 -5.30 -3.54 -11.29
N MET A 49 -4.86 -4.45 -12.17
CA MET A 49 -5.12 -5.88 -12.07
C MET A 49 -4.41 -6.48 -10.83
N LEU A 50 -3.14 -6.14 -10.61
CA LEU A 50 -2.35 -6.55 -9.45
C LEU A 50 -2.94 -5.98 -8.15
N ALA A 51 -3.25 -4.67 -8.12
CA ALA A 51 -3.85 -4.02 -6.96
C ALA A 51 -5.18 -4.67 -6.53
N ARG A 52 -6.05 -5.05 -7.49
CA ARG A 52 -7.33 -5.73 -7.21
C ARG A 52 -7.17 -7.14 -6.66
N ARG A 53 -6.01 -7.78 -6.83
CA ARG A 53 -5.71 -9.11 -6.29
C ARG A 53 -5.04 -9.05 -4.91
N LEU A 54 -4.50 -7.90 -4.52
CA LEU A 54 -3.84 -7.73 -3.24
C LEU A 54 -4.71 -8.15 -2.02
N PRO A 55 -6.05 -7.91 -1.99
CA PRO A 55 -6.89 -8.41 -0.90
C PRO A 55 -6.82 -9.94 -0.70
N SER A 56 -6.53 -10.72 -1.74
CA SER A 56 -6.47 -12.18 -1.65
C SER A 56 -5.24 -12.71 -0.92
N ILE A 57 -4.20 -11.89 -0.76
CA ILE A 57 -2.96 -12.24 -0.05
C ILE A 57 -2.81 -11.49 1.28
N LEU A 58 -3.71 -10.56 1.63
CA LEU A 58 -3.69 -9.91 2.92
C LEU A 58 -3.89 -10.93 4.06
N PRO A 59 -3.31 -10.66 5.25
CA PRO A 59 -3.52 -11.53 6.40
C PRO A 59 -4.98 -11.55 6.81
N ASP A 60 -5.41 -12.66 7.40
CA ASP A 60 -6.77 -12.82 7.88
C ASP A 60 -7.09 -11.76 8.95
N MET A 61 -8.35 -11.31 9.00
CA MET A 61 -8.78 -10.34 10.00
C MET A 61 -8.87 -10.98 11.38
N THR A 62 -8.33 -10.29 12.38
CA THR A 62 -8.62 -10.65 13.77
C THR A 62 -10.06 -10.31 14.13
N ARG A 63 -10.59 -10.91 15.21
CA ARG A 63 -11.94 -10.58 15.71
C ARG A 63 -12.07 -9.08 16.02
N GLN A 64 -11.03 -8.48 16.59
CA GLN A 64 -11.02 -7.05 16.92
C GLN A 64 -11.07 -6.17 15.68
N GLU A 65 -10.26 -6.47 14.66
CA GLU A 65 -10.31 -5.75 13.35
C GLU A 65 -11.69 -5.89 12.71
N SER A 66 -12.30 -7.07 12.74
CA SER A 66 -13.64 -7.32 12.21
C SER A 66 -14.70 -6.45 12.92
N LEU A 67 -14.65 -6.37 14.26
CA LEU A 67 -15.57 -5.54 15.04
C LEU A 67 -15.39 -4.05 14.72
N GLN A 68 -14.17 -3.53 14.74
CA GLN A 68 -13.87 -2.12 14.43
C GLN A 68 -14.33 -1.75 13.01
N THR A 69 -14.07 -2.61 12.04
CA THR A 69 -14.50 -2.38 10.66
C THR A 69 -16.02 -2.39 10.56
N THR A 70 -16.68 -3.31 11.27
CA THR A 70 -18.14 -3.38 11.31
C THR A 70 -18.77 -2.12 11.91
N GLU A 71 -18.19 -1.55 12.97
CA GLU A 71 -18.63 -0.27 13.54
C GLU A 71 -18.61 0.86 12.50
N VAL A 72 -17.51 1.01 11.75
CA VAL A 72 -17.40 2.03 10.69
C VAL A 72 -18.50 1.82 9.63
N TYR A 73 -18.71 0.56 9.19
CA TYR A 73 -19.73 0.23 8.20
C TYR A 73 -21.14 0.42 8.73
N SER A 74 -21.37 0.18 10.02
CA SER A 74 -22.65 0.42 10.69
C SER A 74 -22.99 1.92 10.73
N VAL A 75 -22.02 2.76 11.13
CA VAL A 75 -22.18 4.24 11.11
C VAL A 75 -22.45 4.75 9.71
N ALA A 76 -21.87 4.12 8.69
CA ALA A 76 -22.12 4.44 7.28
C ALA A 76 -23.49 3.93 6.77
N GLY A 77 -24.19 3.09 7.52
CA GLY A 77 -25.44 2.43 7.09
C GLY A 77 -25.20 1.38 5.99
N MET A 78 -24.05 0.73 5.98
CA MET A 78 -23.60 -0.20 4.94
C MET A 78 -23.51 -1.65 5.43
N THR A 79 -23.96 -1.96 6.64
CA THR A 79 -24.03 -3.33 7.15
C THR A 79 -25.15 -4.11 6.47
N ASP A 80 -24.93 -5.41 6.27
CA ASP A 80 -25.93 -6.35 5.78
C ASP A 80 -26.55 -7.06 7.01
N PRO A 81 -27.89 -6.99 7.21
CA PRO A 81 -28.55 -7.68 8.33
C PRO A 81 -28.34 -9.20 8.31
N SER A 82 -28.15 -9.81 7.14
CA SER A 82 -27.89 -11.26 7.01
C SER A 82 -26.44 -11.63 7.32
N HIS A 83 -25.51 -10.66 7.21
CA HIS A 83 -24.07 -10.80 7.51
C HIS A 83 -23.62 -9.60 8.32
N PRO A 84 -23.93 -9.55 9.62
CA PRO A 84 -23.75 -8.35 10.44
C PRO A 84 -22.27 -8.00 10.68
N LEU A 85 -21.36 -8.97 10.53
CA LEU A 85 -19.92 -8.74 10.70
C LEU A 85 -19.19 -8.65 9.36
N VAL A 86 -18.33 -7.65 9.24
CA VAL A 86 -17.35 -7.53 8.13
C VAL A 86 -16.18 -8.46 8.43
N THR A 87 -16.07 -9.56 7.70
CA THR A 87 -15.03 -10.57 7.89
C THR A 87 -13.95 -10.56 6.81
N GLN A 88 -14.18 -9.84 5.71
CA GLN A 88 -13.20 -9.62 4.65
C GLN A 88 -12.64 -8.21 4.73
N ARG A 89 -11.31 -8.07 4.51
CA ARG A 89 -10.67 -6.76 4.48
C ARG A 89 -11.26 -5.89 3.37
N PRO A 90 -11.72 -4.66 3.69
CA PRO A 90 -12.29 -3.77 2.70
C PRO A 90 -11.30 -3.44 1.57
N PHE A 91 -11.82 -3.34 0.35
CA PHE A 91 -11.09 -2.79 -0.79
C PHE A 91 -11.89 -1.61 -1.35
N ARG A 92 -11.39 -0.41 -1.10
CA ARG A 92 -12.04 0.83 -1.54
C ARG A 92 -11.25 1.42 -2.71
N SER A 93 -11.94 1.73 -3.79
CA SER A 93 -11.33 2.28 -5.01
C SER A 93 -12.19 3.44 -5.51
N PRO A 94 -12.07 4.63 -4.90
CA PRO A 94 -12.75 5.82 -5.38
C PRO A 94 -12.23 6.21 -6.76
N HIS A 95 -13.10 6.80 -7.59
CA HIS A 95 -12.71 7.37 -8.87
C HIS A 95 -11.87 8.63 -8.64
N HIS A 96 -10.96 8.97 -9.56
CA HIS A 96 -10.08 10.14 -9.42
C HIS A 96 -10.83 11.49 -9.34
N THR A 97 -12.10 11.54 -9.76
CA THR A 97 -12.99 12.71 -9.59
C THR A 97 -13.61 12.83 -8.19
N ALA A 98 -13.25 11.93 -7.25
CA ALA A 98 -13.77 11.97 -5.89
C ALA A 98 -13.38 13.29 -5.20
N SER A 99 -14.36 13.95 -4.58
CA SER A 99 -14.16 15.18 -3.84
C SER A 99 -13.43 14.92 -2.50
N PRO A 100 -12.78 15.95 -1.90
CA PRO A 100 -12.20 15.84 -0.55
C PRO A 100 -13.20 15.31 0.49
N VAL A 101 -14.46 15.73 0.42
CA VAL A 101 -15.54 15.26 1.32
C VAL A 101 -15.89 13.79 1.07
N SER A 102 -15.84 13.32 -0.18
CA SER A 102 -16.03 11.90 -0.47
C SER A 102 -14.92 11.03 0.12
N LEU A 103 -13.69 11.52 0.13
CA LEU A 103 -12.54 10.80 0.70
C LEU A 103 -12.56 10.82 2.24
N SER A 104 -12.60 12.02 2.85
CA SER A 104 -12.50 12.16 4.30
C SER A 104 -13.82 11.93 5.05
N GLY A 105 -14.93 12.06 4.37
CA GLY A 105 -16.24 12.07 4.98
C GLY A 105 -16.75 13.49 5.28
N GLY A 106 -18.01 13.59 5.67
CA GLY A 106 -18.67 14.86 5.96
C GLY A 106 -20.15 14.83 5.65
N GLY A 107 -20.69 15.98 5.27
CA GLY A 107 -22.12 16.22 5.04
C GLY A 107 -22.77 16.97 6.19
N THR A 108 -24.07 17.29 6.09
CA THR A 108 -24.86 17.93 7.13
C THR A 108 -24.95 17.04 8.37
N VAL A 109 -25.15 15.73 8.15
CA VAL A 109 -24.96 14.67 9.15
C VAL A 109 -23.61 14.02 8.83
N PRO A 110 -22.60 14.08 9.74
CA PRO A 110 -21.29 13.51 9.50
C PRO A 110 -21.36 12.02 9.15
N ARG A 111 -20.80 11.63 8.00
CA ARG A 111 -20.73 10.24 7.55
C ARG A 111 -19.29 9.87 7.21
N PRO A 112 -18.90 8.60 7.43
CA PRO A 112 -17.60 8.09 7.02
C PRO A 112 -17.37 8.28 5.51
N GLY A 113 -16.17 8.72 5.14
CA GLY A 113 -15.69 8.73 3.75
C GLY A 113 -14.94 7.46 3.36
N GLU A 114 -14.41 7.42 2.13
CA GLU A 114 -13.70 6.26 1.59
C GLU A 114 -12.47 5.87 2.43
N ILE A 115 -11.80 6.86 3.06
CA ILE A 115 -10.66 6.66 3.95
C ILE A 115 -11.06 5.83 5.17
N SER A 116 -12.14 6.18 5.86
CA SER A 116 -12.63 5.42 7.02
C SER A 116 -13.22 4.08 6.60
N LEU A 117 -13.89 4.02 5.44
CA LEU A 117 -14.43 2.77 4.88
C LEU A 117 -13.33 1.79 4.45
N ALA A 118 -12.10 2.26 4.23
CA ALA A 118 -10.94 1.42 3.95
C ALA A 118 -10.26 0.88 5.23
N HIS A 119 -10.76 1.22 6.43
CA HIS A 119 -10.16 0.79 7.69
C HIS A 119 -9.93 -0.73 7.75
N ASN A 120 -8.74 -1.15 8.20
CA ASN A 120 -8.24 -2.53 8.22
C ASN A 120 -8.19 -3.22 6.82
N GLY A 121 -8.22 -2.43 5.75
CA GLY A 121 -8.22 -2.90 4.37
C GLY A 121 -7.29 -2.09 3.48
N ILE A 122 -7.71 -1.90 2.23
CA ILE A 122 -6.96 -1.20 1.19
C ILE A 122 -7.76 0.00 0.70
N LEU A 123 -7.08 1.15 0.60
CA LEU A 123 -7.52 2.28 -0.21
C LEU A 123 -6.68 2.29 -1.49
N PHE A 124 -7.32 2.00 -2.63
CA PHE A 124 -6.68 1.97 -3.94
C PHE A 124 -7.01 3.23 -4.72
N LEU A 125 -5.97 4.00 -5.09
CA LEU A 125 -6.07 5.20 -5.92
C LEU A 125 -5.43 4.91 -7.28
N ASP A 126 -6.27 4.64 -8.27
CA ASP A 126 -5.81 4.50 -9.66
C ASP A 126 -5.64 5.87 -10.31
N GLU A 127 -4.68 6.01 -11.22
CA GLU A 127 -4.39 7.27 -11.89
C GLU A 127 -4.08 8.41 -10.88
N LEU A 128 -3.24 8.15 -9.89
CA LEU A 128 -2.95 9.04 -8.77
C LEU A 128 -2.75 10.53 -9.15
N PRO A 129 -2.00 10.90 -10.23
CA PRO A 129 -1.81 12.30 -10.62
C PRO A 129 -3.07 12.98 -11.19
N GLU A 130 -4.14 12.24 -11.46
CA GLU A 130 -5.39 12.80 -11.97
C GLU A 130 -6.38 13.19 -10.85
N PHE A 131 -6.09 12.80 -9.61
CA PHE A 131 -6.86 13.28 -8.46
C PHE A 131 -6.62 14.78 -8.22
N ASP A 132 -7.66 15.45 -7.73
CA ASP A 132 -7.53 16.82 -7.26
C ASP A 132 -6.51 16.90 -6.10
N LYS A 133 -5.65 17.90 -6.12
CA LYS A 133 -4.58 18.09 -5.12
C LYS A 133 -5.14 18.22 -3.71
N THR A 134 -6.26 18.93 -3.54
CA THR A 134 -6.89 19.10 -2.23
C THR A 134 -7.49 17.80 -1.71
N ALA A 135 -7.97 16.95 -2.61
CA ALA A 135 -8.44 15.61 -2.27
C ALA A 135 -7.27 14.72 -1.77
N LEU A 136 -6.12 14.73 -2.45
CA LEU A 136 -4.94 13.99 -2.01
C LEU A 136 -4.37 14.48 -0.67
N GLU A 137 -4.42 15.78 -0.40
CA GLU A 137 -3.95 16.34 0.87
C GLU A 137 -4.76 15.83 2.09
N THR A 138 -6.04 15.43 1.89
CA THR A 138 -6.84 14.82 2.98
C THR A 138 -6.30 13.49 3.48
N LEU A 139 -5.43 12.82 2.72
CA LEU A 139 -4.81 11.54 3.10
C LEU A 139 -3.68 11.69 4.11
N ARG A 140 -3.07 12.90 4.22
CA ARG A 140 -1.84 13.09 4.99
C ARG A 140 -2.02 12.78 6.47
N GLN A 141 -3.05 13.33 7.09
CA GLN A 141 -3.33 13.10 8.51
C GLN A 141 -3.72 11.63 8.78
N PRO A 142 -4.67 11.02 8.04
CA PRO A 142 -5.00 9.61 8.25
C PRO A 142 -3.83 8.63 8.12
N LEU A 143 -2.89 8.90 7.22
CA LEU A 143 -1.69 8.08 7.04
C LEU A 143 -0.68 8.22 8.21
N GLU A 144 -0.72 9.32 8.96
CA GLU A 144 0.12 9.53 10.15
C GLU A 144 -0.58 9.06 11.42
N ASP A 145 -1.80 9.54 11.65
CA ASP A 145 -2.51 9.37 12.93
C ASP A 145 -3.37 8.10 12.98
N GLY A 146 -3.70 7.51 11.82
CA GLY A 146 -4.59 6.36 11.72
C GLY A 146 -6.03 6.67 12.06
N VAL A 147 -6.43 7.95 12.05
CA VAL A 147 -7.79 8.44 12.33
C VAL A 147 -8.18 9.57 11.38
N VAL A 148 -9.47 9.71 11.15
CA VAL A 148 -10.07 10.89 10.46
C VAL A 148 -10.98 11.60 11.44
N THR A 149 -10.81 12.89 11.59
CA THR A 149 -11.70 13.75 12.39
C THR A 149 -12.53 14.65 11.48
N ILE A 150 -13.85 14.50 11.55
CA ILE A 150 -14.81 15.31 10.81
C ILE A 150 -15.43 16.29 11.79
N THR A 151 -15.07 17.57 11.69
CA THR A 151 -15.61 18.63 12.54
C THR A 151 -16.71 19.40 11.80
N ARG A 152 -17.84 19.61 12.44
CA ARG A 152 -18.99 20.41 11.96
C ARG A 152 -19.54 21.26 13.11
N VAL A 153 -20.40 22.20 12.79
CA VAL A 153 -21.10 23.02 13.80
C VAL A 153 -21.89 22.15 14.78
N SER A 154 -22.44 21.03 14.28
CA SER A 154 -23.21 20.06 15.06
C SER A 154 -22.38 19.10 15.94
N GLY A 155 -21.04 19.14 15.84
CA GLY A 155 -20.16 18.28 16.61
C GLY A 155 -18.95 17.75 15.83
N SER A 156 -18.14 16.93 16.51
CA SER A 156 -16.96 16.29 15.95
C SER A 156 -17.11 14.77 16.01
N LEU A 157 -16.79 14.09 14.90
CA LEU A 157 -16.78 12.63 14.77
C LEU A 157 -15.37 12.17 14.41
N THR A 158 -14.74 11.37 15.27
CA THR A 158 -13.44 10.76 14.98
C THR A 158 -13.65 9.28 14.67
N LEU A 159 -13.14 8.87 13.51
CA LEU A 159 -13.25 7.50 12.98
C LEU A 159 -11.87 6.89 12.77
N PRO A 160 -11.70 5.59 13.04
CA PRO A 160 -10.45 4.90 12.74
C PRO A 160 -10.24 4.84 11.21
N SER A 161 -8.98 4.95 10.79
CA SER A 161 -8.60 4.96 9.37
C SER A 161 -7.22 4.34 9.12
N ARG A 162 -6.92 3.23 9.80
CA ARG A 162 -5.72 2.45 9.51
C ARG A 162 -5.96 1.59 8.28
N PHE A 163 -5.34 1.93 7.17
CA PHE A 163 -5.48 1.24 5.89
C PHE A 163 -4.12 1.16 5.20
N MET A 164 -3.99 0.22 4.28
CA MET A 164 -2.88 0.14 3.35
C MET A 164 -3.21 1.01 2.13
N LEU A 165 -2.40 2.05 1.88
CA LEU A 165 -2.55 2.88 0.68
C LEU A 165 -1.86 2.18 -0.49
N VAL A 166 -2.61 1.92 -1.55
CA VAL A 166 -2.08 1.41 -2.81
C VAL A 166 -2.41 2.43 -3.90
N CYS A 167 -1.40 2.92 -4.58
CA CYS A 167 -1.55 3.87 -5.66
C CYS A 167 -1.05 3.27 -6.97
N ALA A 168 -1.66 3.67 -8.08
CA ALA A 168 -1.16 3.35 -9.41
C ALA A 168 -1.06 4.62 -10.26
N MET A 169 -0.01 4.71 -11.07
CA MET A 169 0.18 5.82 -12.00
C MET A 169 0.98 5.41 -13.23
N ASN A 170 0.85 6.19 -14.29
CA ASN A 170 1.75 6.12 -15.42
C ASN A 170 3.02 6.96 -15.16
N PRO A 171 4.14 6.68 -15.84
CA PRO A 171 5.39 7.43 -15.63
C PRO A 171 5.37 8.85 -16.22
N CYS A 172 4.41 9.17 -17.09
CA CYS A 172 4.18 10.48 -17.66
C CYS A 172 2.76 10.57 -18.24
N ARG A 173 2.36 11.73 -18.74
CA ARG A 173 1.03 11.96 -19.30
C ARG A 173 0.70 11.04 -20.50
N CYS A 174 1.67 10.76 -21.40
CA CYS A 174 1.45 9.80 -22.49
C CYS A 174 1.61 8.34 -22.06
N GLY A 175 2.20 8.10 -20.86
CA GLY A 175 2.34 6.78 -20.26
C GLY A 175 3.59 5.98 -20.66
N TRP A 176 4.48 6.51 -21.52
CA TRP A 176 5.57 5.75 -22.12
C TRP A 176 6.97 6.22 -21.77
N TYR A 177 7.13 7.14 -20.80
CA TYR A 177 8.43 7.60 -20.35
C TYR A 177 9.25 6.43 -19.76
N GLY A 178 10.52 6.31 -20.18
CA GLY A 178 11.39 5.22 -19.78
C GLY A 178 11.09 3.85 -20.41
N HIS A 179 10.05 3.74 -21.27
CA HIS A 179 9.72 2.48 -21.92
C HIS A 179 10.66 2.19 -23.09
N PRO A 180 11.19 0.93 -23.25
CA PRO A 180 12.13 0.58 -24.31
C PRO A 180 11.63 0.83 -25.73
N SER A 181 10.31 0.90 -25.96
CA SER A 181 9.73 1.12 -27.29
C SER A 181 9.95 2.52 -27.86
N GLY A 182 10.49 3.48 -27.09
CA GLY A 182 10.70 4.85 -27.54
C GLY A 182 9.43 5.65 -27.88
N ARG A 183 8.24 5.17 -27.46
CA ARG A 183 6.94 5.80 -27.77
C ARG A 183 6.64 7.08 -27.00
N CYS A 184 7.49 7.45 -26.03
CA CYS A 184 7.27 8.65 -25.25
C CYS A 184 7.40 9.91 -26.13
N THR A 185 6.36 10.74 -26.11
CA THR A 185 6.32 12.03 -26.81
C THR A 185 6.43 13.23 -25.87
N CYS A 186 6.56 12.99 -24.56
CA CYS A 186 6.65 14.04 -23.55
C CYS A 186 8.07 14.61 -23.48
N SER A 187 8.18 15.94 -23.39
CA SER A 187 9.44 16.58 -23.01
C SER A 187 9.73 16.35 -21.52
N GLU A 188 10.99 16.50 -21.09
CA GLU A 188 11.37 16.37 -19.68
C GLU A 188 10.56 17.28 -18.77
N SER A 189 10.32 18.54 -19.17
CA SER A 189 9.50 19.49 -18.42
C SER A 189 8.05 19.06 -18.28
N GLN A 190 7.49 18.37 -19.27
CA GLN A 190 6.13 17.80 -19.18
C GLN A 190 6.07 16.59 -18.24
N VAL A 191 7.10 15.74 -18.23
CA VAL A 191 7.22 14.64 -17.27
C VAL A 191 7.31 15.18 -15.85
N GLU A 192 8.20 16.15 -15.63
CA GLU A 192 8.38 16.80 -14.34
C GLU A 192 7.10 17.49 -13.83
N SER A 193 6.41 18.24 -14.70
CA SER A 193 5.13 18.87 -14.39
C SER A 193 4.05 17.86 -14.01
N TYR A 194 4.03 16.69 -14.67
CA TYR A 194 3.11 15.60 -14.35
C TYR A 194 3.42 14.99 -12.98
N MET A 195 4.69 14.74 -12.67
CA MET A 195 5.13 14.19 -11.38
C MET A 195 4.86 15.16 -10.21
N ARG A 196 5.03 16.45 -10.42
CA ARG A 196 4.75 17.52 -9.42
C ARG A 196 3.27 17.65 -9.03
N ARG A 197 2.34 16.98 -9.71
CA ARG A 197 0.94 16.90 -9.27
C ARG A 197 0.80 16.16 -7.94
N ILE A 198 1.70 15.21 -7.66
CA ILE A 198 1.75 14.51 -6.38
C ILE A 198 2.68 15.30 -5.46
N SER A 199 2.20 15.66 -4.27
CA SER A 199 3.03 16.39 -3.32
C SER A 199 4.14 15.50 -2.75
N GLY A 200 5.35 16.08 -2.57
CA GLY A 200 6.47 15.40 -1.93
C GLY A 200 6.09 14.77 -0.58
N PRO A 201 5.39 15.51 0.32
CA PRO A 201 4.90 14.94 1.58
C PRO A 201 3.99 13.73 1.45
N LEU A 202 3.21 13.58 0.39
CA LEU A 202 2.41 12.37 0.14
C LEU A 202 3.30 11.22 -0.35
N LEU A 203 4.21 11.49 -1.30
CA LEU A 203 5.20 10.48 -1.76
C LEU A 203 6.07 9.97 -0.62
N ASP A 204 6.43 10.86 0.31
CA ASP A 204 7.15 10.47 1.52
C ASP A 204 6.38 9.48 2.41
N ARG A 205 5.05 9.42 2.34
CA ARG A 205 4.21 8.49 3.10
C ARG A 205 3.98 7.16 2.41
N ILE A 206 4.42 7.04 1.16
CA ILE A 206 4.41 5.77 0.44
C ILE A 206 5.76 5.08 0.68
N ASP A 207 5.73 3.84 1.18
CA ASP A 207 6.93 3.12 1.58
C ASP A 207 7.67 2.51 0.39
N MET A 208 6.92 1.94 -0.56
CA MET A 208 7.43 1.18 -1.69
C MET A 208 7.05 1.82 -3.03
N HIS A 209 8.02 2.01 -3.90
CA HIS A 209 7.85 2.49 -5.26
C HIS A 209 8.24 1.36 -6.22
N ILE A 210 7.24 0.76 -6.88
CA ILE A 210 7.40 -0.45 -7.68
C ILE A 210 7.21 -0.12 -9.14
N GLU A 211 8.24 -0.33 -9.94
CA GLU A 211 8.14 -0.26 -11.39
C GLU A 211 7.49 -1.55 -11.93
N VAL A 212 6.37 -1.41 -12.63
CA VAL A 212 5.61 -2.51 -13.21
C VAL A 212 5.94 -2.58 -14.71
N PRO A 213 6.81 -3.50 -15.14
CA PRO A 213 7.17 -3.63 -16.54
C PRO A 213 5.99 -4.12 -17.38
N SER A 214 6.03 -3.83 -18.67
CA SER A 214 5.10 -4.45 -19.61
C SER A 214 5.34 -5.96 -19.65
N VAL A 215 4.26 -6.74 -19.70
CA VAL A 215 4.36 -8.19 -19.83
C VAL A 215 4.85 -8.56 -21.21
N GLU A 216 5.95 -9.30 -21.30
CA GLU A 216 6.47 -9.83 -22.55
C GLU A 216 5.57 -10.97 -23.05
N TYR A 217 5.41 -11.05 -24.37
CA TYR A 217 4.58 -12.10 -25.00
C TYR A 217 5.02 -13.52 -24.62
N GLU A 218 6.32 -13.74 -24.46
CA GLU A 218 6.90 -15.02 -24.07
C GLU A 218 6.53 -15.42 -22.63
N ALA A 219 6.47 -14.45 -21.72
CA ALA A 219 6.03 -14.69 -20.34
C ALA A 219 4.56 -15.14 -20.26
N MET A 220 3.70 -14.67 -21.20
CA MET A 220 2.30 -15.12 -21.29
C MET A 220 2.16 -16.57 -21.77
N ARG A 221 3.19 -17.14 -22.41
CA ARG A 221 3.18 -18.52 -22.94
C ARG A 221 3.81 -19.54 -22.00
N ARG A 222 4.43 -19.11 -20.91
CA ARG A 222 5.01 -20.04 -19.94
C ARG A 222 3.92 -20.94 -19.37
N LYS A 223 4.17 -22.26 -19.41
CA LYS A 223 3.25 -23.30 -18.90
C LYS A 223 3.42 -23.55 -17.39
N GLU A 224 4.33 -22.86 -16.74
CA GLU A 224 4.51 -22.98 -15.28
C GLU A 224 3.24 -22.49 -14.59
N LYS A 225 2.75 -23.28 -13.66
CA LYS A 225 1.58 -22.88 -12.84
C LYS A 225 2.02 -21.72 -11.94
N PRO A 226 1.42 -20.54 -12.10
CA PRO A 226 1.71 -19.42 -11.22
C PRO A 226 1.37 -19.75 -9.77
N GLU A 227 2.08 -19.11 -8.85
CA GLU A 227 1.81 -19.27 -7.42
C GLU A 227 0.42 -18.73 -7.06
N THR A 228 -0.31 -19.51 -6.25
CA THR A 228 -1.68 -19.14 -5.85
C THR A 228 -1.69 -18.12 -4.72
N SER A 229 -2.74 -17.32 -4.63
CA SER A 229 -2.95 -16.42 -3.50
C SER A 229 -2.93 -17.13 -2.15
N ALA A 230 -3.39 -18.37 -2.09
CA ALA A 230 -3.38 -19.15 -0.86
C ALA A 230 -1.96 -19.46 -0.37
N GLN A 231 -1.03 -19.78 -1.28
CA GLN A 231 0.38 -20.02 -0.95
C GLN A 231 1.06 -18.75 -0.44
N VAL A 232 0.88 -17.62 -1.15
CA VAL A 232 1.41 -16.32 -0.74
C VAL A 232 0.84 -15.89 0.62
N ARG A 233 -0.47 -16.00 0.81
CA ARG A 233 -1.14 -15.65 2.07
C ARG A 233 -0.65 -16.49 3.25
N ALA A 234 -0.31 -17.76 3.03
CA ALA A 234 0.26 -18.59 4.09
C ALA A 234 1.60 -18.02 4.62
N ARG A 235 2.49 -17.56 3.72
CA ARG A 235 3.75 -16.89 4.12
C ARG A 235 3.50 -15.54 4.79
N VAL A 236 2.56 -14.76 4.25
CA VAL A 236 2.14 -13.48 4.84
C VAL A 236 1.60 -13.69 6.27
N ASN A 237 0.76 -14.69 6.49
CA ASN A 237 0.24 -15.03 7.82
C ASN A 237 1.38 -15.43 8.78
N ALA A 238 2.32 -16.27 8.34
CA ALA A 238 3.48 -16.66 9.14
C ALA A 238 4.33 -15.46 9.58
N ALA A 239 4.63 -14.53 8.66
CA ALA A 239 5.33 -13.28 8.98
C ALA A 239 4.53 -12.41 9.96
N ARG A 240 3.22 -12.32 9.80
CA ARG A 240 2.32 -11.59 10.72
C ARG A 240 2.26 -12.20 12.11
N ASP A 241 2.34 -13.52 12.22
CA ASP A 241 2.40 -14.18 13.53
C ASP A 241 3.71 -13.88 14.27
N ILE A 242 4.83 -13.71 13.55
CA ILE A 242 6.09 -13.21 14.14
C ILE A 242 5.90 -11.78 14.65
N GLN A 243 5.32 -10.89 13.84
CA GLN A 243 5.05 -9.49 14.22
C GLN A 243 4.10 -9.40 15.41
N LYS A 244 3.04 -10.21 15.42
CA LYS A 244 2.08 -10.27 16.54
C LYS A 244 2.74 -10.65 17.86
N ARG A 245 3.69 -11.59 17.83
CA ARG A 245 4.47 -11.95 19.03
C ARG A 245 5.41 -10.81 19.45
N ARG A 246 6.10 -10.18 18.48
CA ARG A 246 7.00 -9.05 18.71
C ARG A 246 6.30 -7.86 19.34
N PHE A 247 5.10 -7.53 18.91
CA PHE A 247 4.36 -6.37 19.35
C PHE A 247 3.29 -6.67 20.43
N ALA A 248 3.36 -7.86 21.06
CA ALA A 248 2.42 -8.23 22.10
C ALA A 248 2.41 -7.19 23.24
N GLY A 249 1.22 -6.77 23.65
CA GLY A 249 1.05 -5.73 24.68
C GLY A 249 1.19 -4.28 24.19
N THR A 250 1.38 -4.07 22.88
CA THR A 250 1.42 -2.73 22.28
C THR A 250 0.22 -2.48 21.37
N ALA A 251 0.03 -1.21 20.93
CA ALA A 251 -0.99 -0.84 19.94
C ALA A 251 -0.52 -1.03 18.49
N VAL A 252 0.70 -1.53 18.26
CA VAL A 252 1.30 -1.74 16.94
C VAL A 252 0.86 -3.10 16.40
N SER A 253 0.31 -3.12 15.19
CA SER A 253 -0.22 -4.34 14.55
C SER A 253 0.72 -4.94 13.50
N CYS A 254 1.67 -4.16 12.98
CA CYS A 254 2.60 -4.59 11.93
C CYS A 254 3.83 -3.68 11.81
N ASN A 255 4.83 -4.13 11.07
CA ASN A 255 6.11 -3.44 10.95
C ASN A 255 5.99 -2.00 10.39
N ALA A 256 5.04 -1.72 9.50
CA ALA A 256 4.85 -0.37 8.97
C ALA A 256 4.51 0.66 10.06
N TYR A 257 3.92 0.23 11.17
CA TYR A 257 3.52 1.11 12.29
C TYR A 257 4.52 1.14 13.45
N MET A 258 5.72 0.54 13.31
CA MET A 258 6.77 0.65 14.34
C MET A 258 7.10 2.11 14.65
N THR A 259 7.23 2.42 15.93
CA THR A 259 7.74 3.71 16.38
C THR A 259 9.26 3.80 16.18
N PRO A 260 9.87 5.00 16.20
CA PRO A 260 11.33 5.14 16.14
C PRO A 260 12.08 4.33 17.21
N ALA A 261 11.54 4.24 18.43
CA ALA A 261 12.12 3.43 19.49
C ALA A 261 12.13 1.93 19.12
N MET A 262 11.03 1.42 18.55
CA MET A 262 10.93 0.03 18.11
C MET A 262 11.85 -0.26 16.91
N ILE A 263 12.06 0.71 16.01
CA ILE A 263 13.04 0.56 14.92
C ILE A 263 14.43 0.36 15.51
N GLY A 264 14.84 1.18 16.48
CA GLY A 264 16.11 1.04 17.18
C GLY A 264 16.28 -0.29 17.91
N GLU A 265 15.19 -0.92 18.35
CA GLU A 265 15.18 -2.20 19.06
C GLU A 265 15.17 -3.41 18.12
N TYR A 266 14.29 -3.39 17.07
CA TYR A 266 14.01 -4.58 16.25
C TYR A 266 14.65 -4.56 14.86
N CYS A 267 15.25 -3.43 14.45
CA CYS A 267 15.83 -3.27 13.10
C CYS A 267 17.35 -3.05 13.16
N LEU A 268 18.03 -3.79 14.02
CA LEU A 268 19.49 -3.72 14.14
C LEU A 268 20.14 -4.26 12.87
N LEU A 269 21.18 -3.55 12.40
CA LEU A 269 22.02 -3.94 11.27
C LEU A 269 23.37 -4.44 11.75
N ASP A 270 23.92 -5.42 11.06
CA ASP A 270 25.31 -5.80 11.20
C ASP A 270 26.23 -4.80 10.46
N GLN A 271 27.54 -4.98 10.58
CA GLN A 271 28.54 -4.09 9.94
C GLN A 271 28.40 -4.06 8.40
N ALA A 272 27.94 -5.15 7.77
CA ALA A 272 27.72 -5.20 6.32
C ALA A 272 26.46 -4.40 5.93
N GLY A 273 25.38 -4.55 6.69
CA GLY A 273 24.15 -3.78 6.55
C GLY A 273 24.38 -2.28 6.73
N GLU A 274 25.14 -1.87 7.76
CA GLU A 274 25.48 -0.46 7.99
C GLU A 274 26.25 0.15 6.81
N ARG A 275 27.23 -0.57 6.25
CA ARG A 275 27.95 -0.11 5.06
C ARG A 275 27.04 0.02 3.85
N LEU A 276 26.12 -0.95 3.65
CA LEU A 276 25.16 -0.93 2.55
C LEU A 276 24.18 0.24 2.69
N MET A 277 23.63 0.45 3.90
CA MET A 277 22.72 1.56 4.19
C MET A 277 23.40 2.91 3.96
N LYS A 278 24.61 3.10 4.44
CA LYS A 278 25.40 4.31 4.22
C LYS A 278 25.62 4.58 2.74
N GLY A 279 26.03 3.56 1.96
CA GLY A 279 26.20 3.70 0.52
C GLY A 279 24.91 4.02 -0.23
N ALA A 280 23.75 3.51 0.23
CA ALA A 280 22.45 3.86 -0.32
C ALA A 280 22.06 5.30 0.05
N PHE A 281 22.30 5.72 1.28
CA PHE A 281 22.02 7.05 1.78
C PHE A 281 22.72 8.12 0.92
N ASP A 282 24.04 7.93 0.69
CA ASP A 282 24.85 8.86 -0.09
C ASP A 282 24.46 8.90 -1.57
N ARG A 283 24.15 7.74 -2.19
CA ARG A 283 23.86 7.66 -3.63
C ARG A 283 22.42 8.07 -3.98
N LEU A 284 21.45 7.80 -3.11
CA LEU A 284 20.02 8.03 -3.37
C LEU A 284 19.53 9.33 -2.74
N GLY A 285 20.34 10.05 -1.97
CA GLY A 285 19.94 11.27 -1.27
C GLY A 285 18.81 11.01 -0.27
N LEU A 286 18.88 9.90 0.48
CA LEU A 286 17.84 9.49 1.39
C LEU A 286 17.69 10.48 2.56
N THR A 287 16.45 10.62 3.04
CA THR A 287 16.13 11.36 4.27
C THR A 287 16.06 10.41 5.47
N GLY A 288 16.08 10.93 6.69
CA GLY A 288 15.87 10.11 7.90
C GLY A 288 14.55 9.32 7.85
N ARG A 289 13.48 9.91 7.29
CA ARG A 289 12.20 9.20 7.09
C ARG A 289 12.32 8.03 6.11
N SER A 290 13.10 8.21 5.03
CA SER A 290 13.35 7.14 4.06
C SER A 290 14.17 6.00 4.67
N HIS A 291 15.16 6.32 5.51
CA HIS A 291 15.94 5.37 6.27
C HIS A 291 15.06 4.47 7.14
N ASP A 292 14.19 5.05 7.96
CA ASP A 292 13.30 4.30 8.86
C ASP A 292 12.34 3.38 8.09
N ARG A 293 11.87 3.81 6.91
CA ARG A 293 11.02 2.97 6.05
C ARG A 293 11.77 1.79 5.48
N ILE A 294 12.99 2.01 4.99
CA ILE A 294 13.85 0.93 4.50
C ILE A 294 14.06 -0.11 5.61
N LEU A 295 14.34 0.32 6.84
CA LEU A 295 14.50 -0.59 7.97
C LEU A 295 13.23 -1.39 8.29
N ARG A 296 12.05 -0.75 8.30
CA ARG A 296 10.77 -1.44 8.50
C ARG A 296 10.50 -2.48 7.39
N MET A 297 10.82 -2.15 6.14
CA MET A 297 10.69 -3.08 5.01
C MET A 297 11.70 -4.23 5.13
N ALA A 298 12.97 -3.94 5.44
CA ALA A 298 14.00 -4.96 5.63
C ALA A 298 13.62 -5.93 6.77
N ARG A 299 13.04 -5.43 7.87
CA ARG A 299 12.50 -6.27 8.94
C ARG A 299 11.35 -7.14 8.46
N THR A 300 10.48 -6.62 7.60
CA THR A 300 9.37 -7.39 7.02
C THR A 300 9.88 -8.50 6.11
N ILE A 301 10.89 -8.23 5.29
CA ILE A 301 11.51 -9.23 4.41
C ILE A 301 12.16 -10.33 5.26
N ALA A 302 12.89 -9.95 6.31
CA ALA A 302 13.47 -10.91 7.24
C ALA A 302 12.42 -11.75 7.98
N ASP A 303 11.25 -11.17 8.32
CA ASP A 303 10.12 -11.92 8.92
C ASP A 303 9.52 -12.94 7.93
N LEU A 304 9.43 -12.60 6.62
CA LEU A 304 9.00 -13.51 5.57
C LEU A 304 9.97 -14.69 5.39
N ASP A 305 11.24 -14.44 5.58
CA ASP A 305 12.31 -15.46 5.51
C ASP A 305 12.52 -16.17 6.86
N ALA A 306 11.65 -15.90 7.86
CA ALA A 306 11.77 -16.40 9.24
C ALA A 306 13.15 -16.17 9.87
N SER A 307 13.86 -15.13 9.43
CA SER A 307 15.18 -14.74 9.95
C SER A 307 15.04 -13.91 11.24
N PRO A 308 15.77 -14.25 12.31
CA PRO A 308 15.75 -13.45 13.53
C PRO A 308 16.33 -12.05 13.30
N ASP A 309 17.37 -11.95 12.45
CA ASP A 309 18.12 -10.73 12.20
C ASP A 309 17.92 -10.22 10.77
N ILE A 310 18.09 -8.91 10.57
CA ILE A 310 18.11 -8.30 9.24
C ILE A 310 19.49 -8.57 8.62
N GLN A 311 19.52 -9.36 7.54
CA GLN A 311 20.72 -9.62 6.76
C GLN A 311 20.88 -8.59 5.63
N ALA A 312 22.11 -8.46 5.11
CA ALA A 312 22.41 -7.55 3.99
C ALA A 312 21.52 -7.78 2.75
N ALA A 313 21.12 -9.02 2.49
CA ALA A 313 20.19 -9.36 1.39
C ALA A 313 18.80 -8.75 1.59
N HIS A 314 18.25 -8.82 2.81
CA HIS A 314 16.94 -8.22 3.15
C HIS A 314 16.98 -6.70 3.00
N LEU A 315 18.09 -6.09 3.40
CA LEU A 315 18.30 -4.65 3.27
C LEU A 315 18.44 -4.22 1.81
N ALA A 316 19.16 -5.00 1.00
CA ALA A 316 19.32 -4.74 -0.43
C ALA A 316 17.98 -4.77 -1.18
N GLU A 317 17.13 -5.78 -0.89
CA GLU A 317 15.77 -5.87 -1.44
C GLU A 317 14.93 -4.65 -1.01
N ALA A 318 14.96 -4.26 0.26
CA ALA A 318 14.22 -3.10 0.77
C ALA A 318 14.67 -1.78 0.11
N ILE A 319 15.97 -1.58 -0.14
CA ILE A 319 16.51 -0.40 -0.82
C ILE A 319 16.00 -0.34 -2.26
N GLN A 320 15.90 -1.47 -2.97
CA GLN A 320 15.38 -1.50 -4.35
C GLN A 320 13.96 -0.95 -4.43
N TYR A 321 13.11 -1.22 -3.44
CA TYR A 321 11.74 -0.70 -3.41
C TYR A 321 11.62 0.82 -3.20
N ARG A 322 12.73 1.50 -2.94
CA ARG A 322 12.77 2.98 -2.86
C ARG A 322 13.69 3.63 -3.90
N SER A 323 14.33 2.85 -4.74
CA SER A 323 15.31 3.35 -5.72
C SER A 323 14.74 3.61 -7.11
N SER A 324 13.41 3.79 -7.25
CA SER A 324 12.80 4.05 -8.55
C SER A 324 13.45 5.24 -9.25
N THR A 325 13.93 5.02 -10.46
CA THR A 325 14.53 6.05 -11.31
C THR A 325 13.51 7.00 -11.91
N LEU A 326 12.23 6.59 -11.94
CA LEU A 326 11.12 7.34 -12.51
C LEU A 326 10.62 8.48 -11.60
N LEU A 327 11.05 8.52 -10.34
CA LEU A 327 10.65 9.54 -9.35
C LEU A 327 11.79 10.51 -8.99
N LYS A 328 12.91 10.43 -9.69
CA LYS A 328 14.09 11.32 -9.49
C LYS A 328 13.99 12.57 -10.36
#